data_3185475d9d135ce987304d399eefbaa1
#
_entry.id   3185475d9d135ce987304d399eefbaa1
#
_cell.length_a   1.000
_cell.length_b   1.000
_cell.length_c   1.000
_cell.angle_alpha   90.00
_cell.angle_beta   90.00
_cell.angle_gamma   90.00
#
_symmetry.space_group_name_H-M   'P 1'
#
loop_
_entity.id
_entity.type
_entity.pdbx_description
1 polymer ?
#
loop_
_entity_poly.entity_id
_entity_poly.type
_entity_poly.pdbx_seq_one_letter_code
_entity_poly.pdbx_strand_id
1 'polypeptide(L)'
;MAEDRTGQTAVLFISARTGEDAEGYATAAAAMDALAAEQPGYRGIDHVGNADGQAITISYWADEASAIAWRKHPEHAETREAGRGRWYGWYMLHVATIGRSYSWERK
;
A
#
# COMPACT_ATOMS: atom_id res chain seq x y z
N MET A 1 -8.83 13.45 13.31
CA MET A 1 -7.38 13.50 13.57
C MET A 1 -6.74 12.14 13.36
N ALA A 2 -5.57 12.11 12.73
CA ALA A 2 -4.87 10.86 12.49
C ALA A 2 -4.37 10.26 13.81
N GLU A 3 -4.34 8.94 13.90
CA GLU A 3 -3.80 8.27 15.08
C GLU A 3 -2.28 8.33 15.10
N ASP A 4 -1.70 8.16 16.28
CA ASP A 4 -0.26 8.08 16.46
C ASP A 4 0.23 6.72 15.95
N ARG A 5 1.14 6.74 15.00
CA ARG A 5 1.66 5.54 14.37
C ARG A 5 3.05 5.15 14.84
N THR A 6 3.55 5.78 15.90
CA THR A 6 4.88 5.45 16.44
C THR A 6 4.97 3.95 16.74
N GLY A 7 6.04 3.32 16.26
CA GLY A 7 6.28 1.89 16.44
C GLY A 7 5.66 1.00 15.38
N GLN A 8 4.77 1.53 14.57
CA GLN A 8 4.18 0.74 13.48
C GLN A 8 5.19 0.54 12.35
N THR A 9 4.95 -0.50 11.54
CA THR A 9 5.73 -0.75 10.33
C THR A 9 4.98 -0.12 9.15
N ALA A 10 5.69 0.69 8.37
CA ALA A 10 5.16 1.30 7.16
C ALA A 10 5.74 0.61 5.93
N VAL A 11 4.89 0.25 4.98
CA VAL A 11 5.30 -0.27 3.69
C VAL A 11 4.99 0.80 2.65
N LEU A 12 6.04 1.37 2.06
CA LEU A 12 5.93 2.44 1.08
C LEU A 12 6.06 1.84 -0.31
N PHE A 13 4.99 1.93 -1.08
CA PHE A 13 4.94 1.43 -2.45
C PHE A 13 4.88 2.63 -3.40
N ILE A 14 5.95 2.84 -4.15
CA ILE A 14 6.10 3.96 -5.06
C ILE A 14 6.09 3.39 -6.48
N SER A 15 5.18 3.87 -7.33
CA SER A 15 4.97 3.24 -8.63
C SER A 15 4.65 4.23 -9.73
N ALA A 16 4.84 3.78 -10.96
CA ALA A 16 4.33 4.44 -12.14
C ALA A 16 3.56 3.42 -12.97
N ARG A 17 2.31 3.75 -13.30
CA ARG A 17 1.45 2.86 -14.07
C ARG A 17 1.64 3.08 -15.57
N THR A 18 1.40 2.03 -16.33
CA THR A 18 1.48 2.07 -17.80
C THR A 18 0.25 2.71 -18.44
N GLY A 19 -0.86 2.74 -17.71
CA GLY A 19 -2.16 3.13 -18.29
C GLY A 19 -2.89 1.96 -18.94
N GLU A 20 -2.23 0.82 -19.10
CA GLU A 20 -2.85 -0.37 -19.67
C GLU A 20 -3.87 -0.94 -18.67
N ASP A 21 -5.06 -1.27 -19.19
CA ASP A 21 -6.13 -1.87 -18.40
C ASP A 21 -6.42 -1.10 -17.10
N ALA A 22 -6.66 0.19 -17.22
CA ALA A 22 -6.91 1.06 -16.06
C ALA A 22 -8.10 0.56 -15.22
N GLU A 23 -9.14 0.02 -15.86
CA GLU A 23 -10.32 -0.50 -15.18
C GLU A 23 -9.99 -1.77 -14.38
N GLY A 24 -9.23 -2.69 -14.97
CA GLY A 24 -8.78 -3.90 -14.28
C GLY A 24 -7.88 -3.56 -13.10
N TYR A 25 -7.00 -2.57 -13.26
CA TYR A 25 -6.17 -2.08 -12.17
C TYR A 25 -7.02 -1.54 -11.02
N ALA A 26 -8.00 -0.69 -11.33
CA ALA A 26 -8.84 -0.08 -10.30
C ALA A 26 -9.64 -1.14 -9.52
N THR A 27 -10.16 -2.15 -10.23
CA THR A 27 -10.89 -3.26 -9.60
C THR A 27 -9.97 -4.07 -8.69
N ALA A 28 -8.78 -4.40 -9.16
CA ALA A 28 -7.82 -5.17 -8.38
C ALA A 28 -7.33 -4.39 -7.16
N ALA A 29 -7.06 -3.09 -7.32
CA ALA A 29 -6.60 -2.24 -6.22
C ALA A 29 -7.67 -2.15 -5.12
N ALA A 30 -8.92 -1.95 -5.49
CA ALA A 30 -10.03 -1.90 -4.53
C ALA A 30 -10.18 -3.22 -3.78
N ALA A 31 -10.06 -4.35 -4.48
CA ALA A 31 -10.15 -5.67 -3.87
C ALA A 31 -9.00 -5.90 -2.88
N MET A 32 -7.78 -5.48 -3.25
CA MET A 32 -6.61 -5.65 -2.38
C MET A 32 -6.68 -4.76 -1.15
N ASP A 33 -7.18 -3.53 -1.28
CA ASP A 33 -7.36 -2.64 -0.12
C ASP A 33 -8.36 -3.24 0.87
N ALA A 34 -9.47 -3.78 0.37
CA ALA A 34 -10.48 -4.42 1.20
C ALA A 34 -9.92 -5.66 1.90
N LEU A 35 -9.16 -6.48 1.18
CA LEU A 35 -8.57 -7.70 1.74
C LEU A 35 -7.50 -7.37 2.78
N ALA A 36 -6.67 -6.37 2.52
CA ALA A 36 -5.63 -5.93 3.46
C ALA A 36 -6.24 -5.48 4.78
N ALA A 37 -7.36 -4.77 4.72
CA ALA A 37 -8.04 -4.26 5.92
C ALA A 37 -8.57 -5.39 6.83
N GLU A 38 -8.71 -6.60 6.31
CA GLU A 38 -9.14 -7.77 7.08
C GLU A 38 -7.98 -8.53 7.70
N GLN A 39 -6.73 -8.20 7.37
CA GLN A 39 -5.57 -8.96 7.82
C GLN A 39 -5.17 -8.60 9.24
N PRO A 40 -4.68 -9.59 10.02
CA PRO A 40 -4.15 -9.31 11.35
C PRO A 40 -3.02 -8.29 11.29
N GLY A 41 -3.05 -7.33 12.19
CA GLY A 41 -2.01 -6.31 12.28
C GLY A 41 -2.19 -5.11 11.35
N TYR A 42 -3.20 -5.11 10.48
CA TYR A 42 -3.48 -3.95 9.63
C TYR A 42 -3.83 -2.73 10.49
N ARG A 43 -3.24 -1.57 10.17
CA ARG A 43 -3.45 -0.34 10.91
C ARG A 43 -3.93 0.82 10.05
N GLY A 44 -3.92 0.68 8.74
CA GLY A 44 -4.42 1.72 7.86
C GLY A 44 -3.64 1.83 6.56
N ILE A 45 -4.08 2.76 5.72
CA ILE A 45 -3.48 2.99 4.42
C ILE A 45 -3.64 4.46 4.02
N ASP A 46 -2.61 5.01 3.39
CA ASP A 46 -2.67 6.32 2.76
C ASP A 46 -2.26 6.17 1.30
N HIS A 47 -2.90 6.92 0.43
CA HIS A 47 -2.62 6.85 -1.00
C HIS A 47 -2.66 8.24 -1.61
N VAL A 48 -1.63 8.57 -2.38
CA VAL A 48 -1.54 9.83 -3.13
C VAL A 48 -1.04 9.52 -4.53
N GLY A 49 -1.70 10.07 -5.53
CA GLY A 49 -1.29 9.89 -6.91
C GLY A 49 -1.46 11.16 -7.73
N ASN A 50 -0.88 11.17 -8.93
CA ASN A 50 -1.01 12.28 -9.86
C ASN A 50 -1.61 11.82 -11.20
N ALA A 51 -1.85 12.79 -12.09
CA ALA A 51 -2.46 12.53 -13.39
C ALA A 51 -1.56 11.70 -14.32
N ASP A 52 -0.25 11.68 -14.06
CA ASP A 52 0.71 10.95 -14.89
C ASP A 52 0.82 9.48 -14.53
N GLY A 53 0.04 9.01 -13.55
CA GLY A 53 0.05 7.61 -13.14
C GLY A 53 1.09 7.27 -12.08
N GLN A 54 1.81 8.26 -11.56
CA GLN A 54 2.72 8.06 -10.45
C GLN A 54 1.95 8.10 -9.13
N ALA A 55 2.30 7.22 -8.21
CA ALA A 55 1.57 7.12 -6.94
C ALA A 55 2.47 6.64 -5.81
N ILE A 56 2.08 7.00 -4.61
CA ILE A 56 2.67 6.48 -3.38
C ILE A 56 1.53 5.93 -2.54
N THR A 57 1.64 4.66 -2.17
CA THR A 57 0.71 4.01 -1.26
C THR A 57 1.50 3.58 -0.03
N ILE A 58 1.04 3.96 1.14
CA ILE A 58 1.66 3.58 2.40
C ILE A 58 0.67 2.75 3.18
N SER A 59 1.00 1.49 3.44
CA SER A 59 0.21 0.66 4.33
C SER A 59 0.91 0.57 5.69
N TYR A 60 0.10 0.54 6.75
CA TYR A 60 0.61 0.56 8.12
C TYR A 60 0.23 -0.73 8.81
N TRP A 61 1.19 -1.31 9.54
CA TRP A 61 1.05 -2.61 10.17
C TRP A 61 1.55 -2.55 11.60
N ALA A 62 0.98 -3.40 12.46
CA ALA A 62 1.38 -3.45 13.86
C ALA A 62 2.87 -3.76 14.02
N ASP A 63 3.41 -4.61 13.12
CA ASP A 63 4.80 -5.04 13.14
C ASP A 63 5.21 -5.54 11.75
N GLU A 64 6.49 -5.83 11.61
CA GLU A 64 7.02 -6.32 10.33
C GLU A 64 6.49 -7.70 9.98
N ALA A 65 6.25 -8.54 10.97
CA ALA A 65 5.72 -9.89 10.73
C ALA A 65 4.35 -9.83 10.04
N SER A 66 3.49 -8.90 10.46
CA SER A 66 2.18 -8.69 9.84
C SER A 66 2.32 -8.22 8.39
N ALA A 67 3.25 -7.31 8.13
CA ALA A 67 3.50 -6.83 6.77
C ALA A 67 4.00 -7.96 5.87
N ILE A 68 4.91 -8.80 6.37
CA ILE A 68 5.42 -9.94 5.63
C ILE A 68 4.32 -10.95 5.34
N ALA A 69 3.45 -11.24 6.32
CA ALA A 69 2.34 -12.15 6.13
C ALA A 69 1.39 -11.67 5.03
N TRP A 70 1.11 -10.36 4.98
CA TRP A 70 0.30 -9.78 3.91
C TRP A 70 0.96 -9.95 2.55
N ARG A 71 2.27 -9.68 2.46
CA ARG A 71 3.01 -9.84 1.20
C ARG A 71 2.91 -11.27 0.67
N LYS A 72 2.89 -12.26 1.57
CA LYS A 72 2.83 -13.68 1.21
C LYS A 72 1.41 -14.19 0.99
N HIS A 73 0.40 -13.37 1.26
CA HIS A 73 -0.98 -13.78 1.06
C HIS A 73 -1.19 -14.17 -0.42
N PRO A 74 -1.77 -15.35 -0.71
CA PRO A 74 -1.86 -15.85 -2.09
C PRO A 74 -2.54 -14.89 -3.06
N GLU A 75 -3.63 -14.26 -2.66
CA GLU A 75 -4.33 -13.32 -3.54
C GLU A 75 -3.51 -12.07 -3.80
N HIS A 76 -2.77 -11.59 -2.79
CA HIS A 76 -1.89 -10.43 -2.96
C HIS A 76 -0.72 -10.77 -3.90
N ALA A 77 -0.13 -11.94 -3.74
CA ALA A 77 0.96 -12.40 -4.60
C ALA A 77 0.51 -12.53 -6.06
N GLU A 78 -0.68 -13.07 -6.29
CA GLU A 78 -1.26 -13.21 -7.63
C GLU A 78 -1.51 -11.84 -8.27
N THR A 79 -2.08 -10.91 -7.53
CA THR A 79 -2.34 -9.55 -8.01
C THR A 79 -1.03 -8.83 -8.33
N ARG A 80 0.01 -9.02 -7.53
CA ARG A 80 1.34 -8.44 -7.76
C ARG A 80 1.92 -8.93 -9.08
N GLU A 81 1.79 -10.22 -9.38
CA GLU A 81 2.28 -10.77 -10.65
C GLU A 81 1.52 -10.19 -11.84
N ALA A 82 0.20 -10.02 -11.72
CA ALA A 82 -0.61 -9.38 -12.75
C ALA A 82 -0.17 -7.92 -12.96
N GLY A 83 0.14 -7.23 -11.87
CA GLY A 83 0.64 -5.85 -11.93
C GLY A 83 1.95 -5.73 -12.67
N ARG A 84 2.90 -6.63 -12.40
CA ARG A 84 4.18 -6.68 -13.09
C ARG A 84 4.03 -6.96 -14.57
N GLY A 85 3.05 -7.78 -14.93
CA GLY A 85 2.82 -8.14 -16.32
C GLY A 85 2.16 -7.05 -17.14
N ARG A 86 1.46 -6.10 -16.51
CA ARG A 86 0.54 -5.24 -17.26
C ARG A 86 0.43 -3.80 -16.73
N TRP A 87 0.28 -3.62 -15.42
CA TRP A 87 -0.16 -2.33 -14.86
C TRP A 87 0.96 -1.36 -14.52
N TYR A 88 2.16 -1.87 -14.18
CA TYR A 88 3.25 -1.03 -13.72
C TYR A 88 4.39 -0.97 -14.72
N GLY A 89 4.86 0.24 -14.99
CA GLY A 89 6.09 0.46 -15.72
C GLY A 89 7.29 0.20 -14.82
N TRP A 90 7.17 0.61 -13.55
CA TRP A 90 8.15 0.33 -12.51
C TRP A 90 7.50 0.52 -11.14
N TYR A 91 8.11 -0.07 -10.14
CA TYR A 91 7.77 0.24 -8.75
C TYR A 91 8.97 0.00 -7.83
N MET A 92 8.93 0.68 -6.68
CA MET A 92 9.88 0.47 -5.59
C MET A 92 9.09 0.23 -4.32
N LEU A 93 9.63 -0.57 -3.43
CA LEU A 93 8.99 -0.85 -2.16
C LEU A 93 10.00 -0.69 -1.04
N HIS A 94 9.63 0.06 -0.02
CA HIS A 94 10.44 0.25 1.18
C HIS A 94 9.63 -0.16 2.40
N VAL A 95 10.31 -0.80 3.35
CA VAL A 95 9.72 -1.18 4.63
C VAL A 95 10.48 -0.42 5.71
N ALA A 96 9.76 0.30 6.56
CA ALA A 96 10.35 1.15 7.57
C ALA A 96 9.60 1.04 8.89
N THR A 97 10.32 1.24 9.98
CA THR A 97 9.69 1.38 11.31
C THR A 97 9.50 2.86 11.58
N ILE A 98 8.31 3.24 12.00
CA ILE A 98 7.99 4.63 12.30
C ILE A 98 8.54 4.98 13.68
N GLY A 99 9.60 5.78 13.71
CA GLY A 99 10.26 6.15 14.96
C GLY A 99 9.53 7.24 15.73
N ARG A 100 8.80 8.09 15.04
CA ARG A 100 8.05 9.18 15.66
C ARG A 100 6.88 9.56 14.74
N SER A 101 5.75 9.90 15.34
CA SER A 101 4.54 10.25 14.59
C SER A 101 3.78 11.33 15.34
N TYR A 102 3.32 12.35 14.62
CA TYR A 102 2.39 13.34 15.15
C TYR A 102 1.62 13.95 14.00
N SER A 103 0.51 14.59 14.32
CA SER A 103 -0.31 15.27 13.31
C SER A 103 -0.73 16.64 13.80
N TRP A 104 -0.99 17.51 12.87
CA TRP A 104 -1.52 18.85 13.14
C TRP A 104 -2.66 19.11 12.17
N GLU A 105 -3.67 19.77 12.65
CA GLU A 105 -4.85 20.07 11.86
C GLU A 105 -5.27 21.51 12.13
N ARG A 106 -5.56 22.25 11.06
CA ARG A 106 -6.04 23.62 11.18
C ARG A 106 -7.48 23.62 11.67
N LYS A 107 -7.76 24.46 12.65
CA LYS A 107 -9.11 24.60 13.20
C LYS A 107 -9.87 25.74 12.54
#